data_2f087f5871260547f81d5ab9a3e63fde
#
_entry.id   2f087f5871260547f81d5ab9a3e63fde
#
_cell.length_a   1.000
_cell.length_b   1.000
_cell.length_c   1.000
_cell.angle_alpha   90.00
_cell.angle_beta   90.00
_cell.angle_gamma   90.00
#
_symmetry.space_group_name_H-M   'P 1'
#
loop_
_entity.id
_entity.type
_entity.pdbx_description
1 polymer ?
#
loop_
_entity_poly.entity_id
_entity_poly.type
_entity_poly.pdbx_seq_one_letter_code
_entity_poly.pdbx_strand_id
1 'polypeptide(L)'
;MTDQNPVFIPGPTNMPDRIRRAMQVQTQDHRAPDFVDTFAPVLEDTKRVFETKDGTVITFPASGTGGWEAAISNTLSPGDRVLVARYGMFSHRWIDLCQKHGLDLQVIECAW
;
A
#
# COMPACT_ATOMS: atom_id res chain seq x y z
N MET A 1 -24.11 5.47 -20.73
CA MET A 1 -22.70 5.12 -20.45
C MET A 1 -21.91 6.40 -20.65
N THR A 2 -21.44 7.03 -19.60
CA THR A 2 -20.55 8.19 -19.74
C THR A 2 -19.21 7.67 -20.24
N ASP A 3 -18.84 8.06 -21.44
CA ASP A 3 -17.54 7.82 -22.04
C ASP A 3 -16.49 8.52 -21.15
N GLN A 4 -16.00 7.82 -20.14
CA GLN A 4 -14.89 8.33 -19.34
C GLN A 4 -13.62 8.05 -20.11
N ASN A 5 -12.91 9.11 -20.49
CA ASN A 5 -11.59 8.96 -21.06
C ASN A 5 -10.71 8.14 -20.12
N PRO A 6 -10.03 7.10 -20.61
CA PRO A 6 -9.15 6.30 -19.79
C PRO A 6 -8.00 7.17 -19.23
N VAL A 7 -7.71 6.96 -17.95
CA VAL A 7 -6.62 7.66 -17.25
C VAL A 7 -5.45 6.70 -17.07
N PHE A 8 -4.30 7.03 -17.66
CA PHE A 8 -3.08 6.21 -17.66
C PHE A 8 -1.99 6.87 -16.80
N ILE A 9 -2.30 7.11 -15.54
CA ILE A 9 -1.36 7.64 -14.55
C ILE A 9 -1.41 6.77 -13.28
N PRO A 10 -0.38 6.81 -12.43
CA PRO A 10 -0.34 6.02 -11.19
C PRO A 10 -1.49 6.32 -10.21
N GLY A 11 -2.10 7.50 -10.33
CA GLY A 11 -3.25 7.93 -9.55
C GLY A 11 -3.49 9.44 -9.66
N PRO A 12 -4.74 9.89 -9.58
CA PRO A 12 -5.97 9.09 -9.52
C PRO A 12 -6.24 8.34 -10.84
N THR A 13 -6.91 7.19 -10.77
CA THR A 13 -7.20 6.35 -11.93
C THR A 13 -8.70 6.03 -12.03
N ASN A 14 -9.11 5.52 -13.19
CA ASN A 14 -10.48 5.06 -13.38
C ASN A 14 -10.76 3.86 -12.49
N MET A 15 -11.87 3.91 -11.79
CA MET A 15 -12.35 2.81 -10.95
C MET A 15 -13.36 1.99 -11.73
N PRO A 16 -13.20 0.65 -11.83
CA PRO A 16 -14.21 -0.20 -12.45
C PRO A 16 -15.58 -0.03 -11.80
N ASP A 17 -16.63 -0.01 -12.58
CA ASP A 17 -18.02 0.21 -12.12
C ASP A 17 -18.45 -0.74 -11.00
N ARG A 18 -18.00 -2.00 -11.05
CA ARG A 18 -18.27 -2.99 -10.01
C ARG A 18 -17.71 -2.54 -8.66
N ILE A 19 -16.48 -2.04 -8.64
CA ILE A 19 -15.83 -1.56 -7.41
C ILE A 19 -16.51 -0.29 -6.92
N ARG A 20 -16.75 0.66 -7.83
CA ARG A 20 -17.43 1.93 -7.50
C ARG A 20 -18.80 1.68 -6.86
N ARG A 21 -19.60 0.74 -7.40
CA ARG A 21 -20.89 0.37 -6.83
C ARG A 21 -20.78 -0.29 -5.46
N ALA A 22 -19.79 -1.17 -5.27
CA ALA A 22 -19.55 -1.80 -3.98
C ALA A 22 -19.17 -0.79 -2.88
N MET A 23 -18.57 0.35 -3.24
CA MET A 23 -18.24 1.43 -2.31
C MET A 23 -19.44 2.35 -1.98
N GLN A 24 -20.55 2.27 -2.71
CA GLN A 24 -21.76 3.10 -2.53
C GLN A 24 -22.71 2.48 -1.49
N VAL A 25 -22.17 1.90 -0.42
CA VAL A 25 -22.97 1.42 0.70
C VAL A 25 -23.05 2.48 1.79
N GLN A 26 -24.09 2.42 2.61
CA GLN A 26 -24.21 3.31 3.77
C GLN A 26 -23.05 3.09 4.74
N THR A 27 -22.66 4.17 5.41
CA THR A 27 -21.66 4.10 6.48
C THR A 27 -22.16 3.16 7.58
N GLN A 28 -21.32 2.21 7.95
CA GLN A 28 -21.59 1.26 9.03
C GLN A 28 -20.83 1.67 10.29
N ASP A 29 -21.42 1.41 11.45
CA ASP A 29 -20.71 1.57 12.70
C ASP A 29 -19.70 0.42 12.88
N HIS A 30 -18.43 0.74 12.84
CA HIS A 30 -17.35 -0.25 13.01
C HIS A 30 -17.30 -0.91 14.39
N ARG A 31 -18.08 -0.42 15.37
CA ARG A 31 -18.23 -1.00 16.71
C ARG A 31 -19.48 -1.87 16.82
N ALA A 32 -20.35 -1.86 15.82
CA ALA A 32 -21.55 -2.67 15.82
C ALA A 32 -21.18 -4.18 15.80
N PRO A 33 -21.89 -5.03 16.53
CA PRO A 33 -21.58 -6.46 16.59
C PRO A 33 -21.61 -7.16 15.23
N ASP A 34 -22.44 -6.68 14.31
CA ASP A 34 -22.61 -7.20 12.94
C ASP A 34 -21.54 -6.71 11.96
N PHE A 35 -20.71 -5.73 12.34
CA PHE A 35 -19.61 -5.27 11.48
C PHE A 35 -18.61 -6.39 11.18
N VAL A 36 -18.42 -7.32 12.09
CA VAL A 36 -17.55 -8.50 11.88
C VAL A 36 -17.98 -9.33 10.68
N ASP A 37 -19.28 -9.43 10.41
CA ASP A 37 -19.81 -10.20 9.27
C ASP A 37 -19.40 -9.60 7.92
N THR A 38 -19.16 -8.29 7.89
CA THR A 38 -18.63 -7.60 6.72
C THR A 38 -17.10 -7.67 6.65
N PHE A 39 -16.41 -7.53 7.78
CA PHE A 39 -14.97 -7.34 7.81
C PHE A 39 -14.16 -8.65 7.84
N ALA A 40 -14.64 -9.66 8.56
CA ALA A 40 -13.92 -10.94 8.66
C ALA A 40 -13.69 -11.63 7.29
N PRO A 41 -14.68 -11.68 6.38
CA PRO A 41 -14.45 -12.22 5.03
C PRO A 41 -13.38 -11.45 4.25
N VAL A 42 -13.26 -10.12 4.43
CA VAL A 42 -12.25 -9.31 3.77
C VAL A 42 -10.85 -9.72 4.22
N LEU A 43 -10.64 -9.98 5.52
CA LEU A 43 -9.35 -10.43 6.05
C LEU A 43 -8.98 -11.82 5.49
N GLU A 44 -9.93 -12.75 5.46
CA GLU A 44 -9.69 -14.10 4.93
C GLU A 44 -9.42 -14.08 3.42
N ASP A 45 -10.16 -13.30 2.65
CA ASP A 45 -9.91 -13.15 1.21
C ASP A 45 -8.56 -12.45 0.93
N THR A 46 -8.13 -11.55 1.81
CA THR A 46 -6.82 -10.90 1.70
C THR A 46 -5.67 -11.91 1.87
N LYS A 47 -5.82 -12.93 2.72
CA LYS A 47 -4.83 -14.03 2.81
C LYS A 47 -4.62 -14.73 1.47
N ARG A 48 -5.68 -14.88 0.67
CA ARG A 48 -5.58 -15.47 -0.67
C ARG A 48 -4.77 -14.60 -1.62
N VAL A 49 -4.87 -13.27 -1.49
CA VAL A 49 -4.05 -12.33 -2.28
C VAL A 49 -2.57 -12.44 -1.92
N PHE A 50 -2.26 -12.63 -0.63
CA PHE A 50 -0.89 -12.85 -0.15
C PHE A 50 -0.41 -14.30 -0.26
N GLU A 51 -1.25 -15.19 -0.79
CA GLU A 51 -0.93 -16.63 -0.96
C GLU A 51 -0.49 -17.30 0.35
N THR A 52 -1.04 -16.87 1.49
CA THR A 52 -0.75 -17.45 2.81
C THR A 52 -1.96 -18.13 3.41
N LYS A 53 -1.73 -19.24 4.12
CA LYS A 53 -2.76 -19.95 4.90
C LYS A 53 -2.67 -19.62 6.39
N ASP A 54 -1.46 -19.49 6.88
CA ASP A 54 -1.15 -19.39 8.31
C ASP A 54 -0.82 -17.95 8.76
N GLY A 55 -0.60 -17.03 7.80
CA GLY A 55 -0.30 -15.63 8.07
C GLY A 55 -1.48 -14.88 8.70
N THR A 56 -1.18 -13.95 9.59
CA THR A 56 -2.16 -13.01 10.13
C THR A 56 -2.21 -11.76 9.27
N VAL A 57 -3.40 -11.40 8.78
CA VAL A 57 -3.62 -10.16 8.05
C VAL A 57 -4.09 -9.09 9.02
N ILE A 58 -3.40 -7.95 9.01
CA ILE A 58 -3.75 -6.77 9.79
C ILE A 58 -3.90 -5.60 8.81
N THR A 59 -5.02 -4.90 8.87
CA THR A 59 -5.31 -3.78 7.98
C THR A 59 -5.07 -2.46 8.71
N PHE A 60 -4.23 -1.60 8.12
CA PHE A 60 -3.99 -0.25 8.60
C PHE A 60 -4.43 0.77 7.56
N PRO A 61 -5.20 1.81 7.92
CA PRO A 61 -5.45 2.95 7.05
C PRO A 61 -4.15 3.76 6.91
N ALA A 62 -3.59 3.81 5.71
CA ALA A 62 -2.35 4.54 5.44
C ALA A 62 -2.26 4.97 3.98
N SER A 63 -1.28 5.83 3.69
CA SER A 63 -0.83 6.12 2.32
C SER A 63 0.18 5.09 1.84
N GLY A 64 0.58 5.14 0.55
CA GLY A 64 1.68 4.32 0.03
C GLY A 64 3.00 4.50 0.80
N THR A 65 3.25 5.69 1.37
CA THR A 65 4.42 5.94 2.22
C THR A 65 4.38 5.10 3.50
N GLY A 66 3.20 4.92 4.11
CA GLY A 66 3.05 4.02 5.25
C GLY A 66 3.35 2.55 4.91
N GLY A 67 3.03 2.12 3.68
CA GLY A 67 3.42 0.80 3.17
C GLY A 67 4.94 0.66 3.02
N TRP A 68 5.64 1.70 2.58
CA TRP A 68 7.10 1.72 2.53
C TRP A 68 7.73 1.64 3.92
N GLU A 69 7.21 2.41 4.86
CA GLU A 69 7.69 2.39 6.24
C GLU A 69 7.48 1.02 6.88
N ALA A 70 6.32 0.41 6.66
CA ALA A 70 6.05 -0.95 7.11
C ALA A 70 7.04 -1.97 6.52
N ALA A 71 7.37 -1.86 5.23
CA ALA A 71 8.36 -2.72 4.60
C ALA A 71 9.73 -2.57 5.25
N ILE A 72 10.22 -1.34 5.42
CA ILE A 72 11.54 -1.06 6.01
C ILE A 72 11.60 -1.55 7.46
N SER A 73 10.65 -1.11 8.29
CA SER A 73 10.70 -1.35 9.74
C SER A 73 10.49 -2.83 10.13
N ASN A 74 9.90 -3.64 9.24
CA ASN A 74 9.69 -5.06 9.49
C ASN A 74 10.77 -5.99 8.88
N THR A 75 11.61 -5.48 7.98
CA THR A 75 12.58 -6.31 7.25
C THR A 75 14.02 -5.88 7.43
N LEU A 76 14.26 -4.66 7.90
CA LEU A 76 15.58 -4.04 7.99
C LEU A 76 15.85 -3.47 9.39
N SER A 77 17.11 -3.37 9.74
CA SER A 77 17.61 -2.75 10.98
C SER A 77 18.54 -1.59 10.66
N PRO A 78 18.70 -0.60 11.57
CA PRO A 78 19.69 0.47 11.39
C PRO A 78 21.07 -0.09 11.07
N GLY A 79 21.72 0.45 10.04
CA GLY A 79 23.02 0.00 9.53
C GLY A 79 22.95 -1.07 8.44
N ASP A 80 21.78 -1.64 8.16
CA ASP A 80 21.65 -2.57 7.04
C ASP A 80 21.88 -1.84 5.70
N ARG A 81 22.56 -2.55 4.79
CA ARG A 81 22.90 -2.00 3.48
C ARG A 81 21.80 -2.22 2.47
N VAL A 82 21.38 -1.12 1.81
CA VAL A 82 20.32 -1.11 0.82
C VAL A 82 20.79 -0.48 -0.49
N LEU A 83 20.55 -1.16 -1.61
CA LEU A 83 20.78 -0.64 -2.95
C LEU A 83 19.51 0.09 -3.44
N VAL A 84 19.67 1.34 -3.89
CA VAL A 84 18.54 2.17 -4.35
C VAL A 84 18.88 2.84 -5.67
N ALA A 85 17.95 2.83 -6.61
CA ALA A 85 18.03 3.61 -7.85
C ALA A 85 17.34 4.97 -7.66
N ARG A 86 18.05 6.07 -8.00
CA ARG A 86 17.50 7.44 -7.97
C ARG A 86 17.10 7.88 -9.37
N TYR A 87 15.80 8.08 -9.61
CA TYR A 87 15.28 8.46 -10.94
C TYR A 87 13.92 9.15 -10.88
N GLY A 88 13.62 9.94 -9.90
CA GLY A 88 12.39 10.71 -9.81
C GLY A 88 11.90 10.93 -8.39
N MET A 89 10.81 11.65 -8.21
CA MET A 89 10.33 12.13 -6.92
C MET A 89 10.11 11.01 -5.91
N PHE A 90 9.52 9.89 -6.33
CA PHE A 90 9.23 8.79 -5.40
C PHE A 90 10.49 8.08 -4.94
N SER A 91 11.49 7.90 -5.80
CA SER A 91 12.79 7.34 -5.40
C SER A 91 13.54 8.26 -4.42
N HIS A 92 13.43 9.58 -4.58
CA HIS A 92 13.96 10.52 -3.60
C HIS A 92 13.31 10.35 -2.22
N ARG A 93 11.97 10.28 -2.18
CA ARG A 93 11.23 10.05 -0.93
C ARG A 93 11.58 8.71 -0.28
N TRP A 94 11.77 7.68 -1.09
CA TRP A 94 12.21 6.38 -0.60
C TRP A 94 13.59 6.45 0.03
N ILE A 95 14.54 7.11 -0.63
CA ILE A 95 15.91 7.35 -0.12
C ILE A 95 15.85 8.10 1.22
N ASP A 96 15.10 9.20 1.28
CA ASP A 96 14.94 9.98 2.51
C ASP A 96 14.37 9.14 3.66
N LEU A 97 13.41 8.28 3.36
CA LEU A 97 12.81 7.39 4.35
C LEU A 97 13.83 6.37 4.85
N CYS A 98 14.57 5.71 3.96
CA CYS A 98 15.63 4.77 4.33
C CYS A 98 16.71 5.44 5.21
N GLN A 99 17.13 6.67 4.87
CA GLN A 99 18.09 7.43 5.67
C GLN A 99 17.57 7.73 7.07
N LYS A 100 16.28 8.10 7.20
CA LYS A 100 15.65 8.33 8.51
C LYS A 100 15.59 7.09 9.38
N HIS A 101 15.54 5.92 8.78
CA HIS A 101 15.62 4.62 9.46
C HIS A 101 17.07 4.19 9.76
N GLY A 102 18.06 5.01 9.44
CA GLY A 102 19.47 4.75 9.72
C GLY A 102 20.10 3.67 8.85
N LEU A 103 19.58 3.44 7.65
CA LEU A 103 20.12 2.45 6.72
C LEU A 103 21.36 2.99 5.96
N ASP A 104 22.29 2.09 5.63
CA ASP A 104 23.46 2.37 4.79
C ASP A 104 23.07 2.23 3.31
N LEU A 105 23.00 3.38 2.59
CA LEU A 105 22.48 3.40 1.22
C LEU A 105 23.59 3.43 0.18
N GLN A 106 23.54 2.48 -0.74
CA GLN A 106 24.25 2.56 -2.02
C GLN A 106 23.27 3.07 -3.08
N VAL A 107 23.46 4.33 -3.50
CA VAL A 107 22.56 4.97 -4.47
C VAL A 107 23.14 4.86 -5.87
N ILE A 108 22.37 4.34 -6.83
CA ILE A 108 22.66 4.36 -8.26
C ILE A 108 21.92 5.57 -8.85
N GLU A 109 22.66 6.50 -9.44
CA GLU A 109 22.10 7.63 -10.19
C GLU A 109 21.64 7.15 -11.56
N CYS A 110 20.35 7.31 -11.85
CA CYS A 110 19.78 6.99 -13.14
C CYS A 110 19.37 8.28 -13.85
N ALA A 111 19.69 8.40 -15.14
CA ALA A 111 19.14 9.46 -15.95
C ALA A 111 17.63 9.28 -16.10
N TRP A 112 16.91 10.40 -16.06
CA TRP A 112 15.46 10.46 -16.25
C TRP A 112 15.14 10.86 -17.67
#